data_930fa1b4ff0e1176e940728792c4c9dc
#
_entry.id   930fa1b4ff0e1176e940728792c4c9dc
#
_cell.length_a   1.000
_cell.length_b   1.000
_cell.length_c   1.000
_cell.angle_alpha   90.00
_cell.angle_beta   90.00
_cell.angle_gamma   90.00
#
_symmetry.space_group_name_H-M   'P 1'
#
loop_
_entity.id
_entity.type
_entity.pdbx_description
1 polymer ?
#
loop_
_entity_poly.entity_id
_entity_poly.type
_entity_poly.pdbx_seq_one_letter_code
_entity_poly.pdbx_strand_id
1 'polypeptide(L)'
;MENLLREKGLKATKGRLEVLKILKEARRPMSAAQVFHELPKEVCASLSTVYRILNQLTEADILQASLEQDESTYYEYRNEEHRHYIVCSRCGKLAPIDDCPLDALEKHILRSTGYTITGHRFQLEGICPDCLKKE
;
A
#
# COMPACT_ATOMS: atom_id res chain seq x y z
N MET A 1 0.69 -13.82 12.34
CA MET A 1 -0.02 -13.62 11.06
C MET A 1 -1.15 -14.61 10.83
N GLU A 2 -1.00 -15.85 11.23
CA GLU A 2 -2.09 -16.84 11.11
C GLU A 2 -3.34 -16.43 11.91
N ASN A 3 -3.14 -15.94 13.12
CA ASN A 3 -4.24 -15.48 13.97
C ASN A 3 -5.00 -14.31 13.35
N LEU A 4 -4.28 -13.40 12.72
CA LEU A 4 -4.89 -12.25 12.04
C LEU A 4 -5.82 -12.69 10.91
N LEU A 5 -5.38 -13.65 10.10
CA LEU A 5 -6.20 -14.20 9.02
C LEU A 5 -7.48 -14.86 9.56
N ARG A 6 -7.34 -15.67 10.61
CA ARG A 6 -8.47 -16.35 11.23
C ARG A 6 -9.47 -15.39 11.85
N GLU A 7 -9.00 -14.33 12.49
CA GLU A 7 -9.86 -13.29 13.06
C GLU A 7 -10.70 -12.59 11.98
N LYS A 8 -10.17 -12.51 10.77
CA LYS A 8 -10.87 -11.90 9.63
C LYS A 8 -11.68 -12.91 8.82
N GLY A 9 -11.80 -14.15 9.29
CA GLY A 9 -12.56 -15.20 8.63
C GLY A 9 -11.88 -15.81 7.41
N LEU A 10 -10.56 -15.65 7.30
CA LEU A 10 -9.80 -16.20 6.18
C LEU A 10 -8.96 -17.39 6.63
N LYS A 11 -8.82 -18.37 5.73
CA LYS A 11 -7.92 -19.49 5.98
C LYS A 11 -6.47 -19.04 5.89
N ALA A 12 -5.64 -19.55 6.80
CA ALA A 12 -4.20 -19.27 6.81
C ALA A 12 -3.49 -20.15 5.77
N THR A 13 -3.74 -19.87 4.49
CA THR A 13 -3.09 -20.61 3.41
C THR A 13 -1.63 -20.20 3.29
N LYS A 14 -0.81 -21.07 2.72
CA LYS A 14 0.61 -20.79 2.52
C LYS A 14 0.81 -19.55 1.63
N GLY A 15 0.00 -19.40 0.59
CA GLY A 15 0.05 -18.23 -0.30
C GLY A 15 -0.23 -16.93 0.44
N ARG A 16 -1.28 -16.88 1.24
CA ARG A 16 -1.63 -15.69 2.01
C ARG A 16 -0.55 -15.33 3.03
N LEU A 17 -0.01 -16.33 3.72
CA LEU A 17 1.04 -16.10 4.72
C LEU A 17 2.31 -15.56 4.08
N GLU A 18 2.72 -16.12 2.94
CA GLU A 18 3.92 -15.65 2.23
C GLU A 18 3.76 -14.23 1.69
N VAL A 19 2.58 -13.89 1.15
CA VAL A 19 2.30 -12.53 0.68
C VAL A 19 2.39 -11.54 1.86
N LEU A 20 1.77 -11.87 2.99
CA LEU A 20 1.82 -11.00 4.17
C LEU A 20 3.24 -10.83 4.70
N LYS A 21 4.02 -11.91 4.70
CA LYS A 21 5.40 -11.87 5.14
C LYS A 21 6.23 -10.94 4.26
N ILE A 22 6.09 -11.04 2.93
CA ILE A 22 6.80 -10.19 1.98
C ILE A 22 6.49 -8.72 2.22
N LEU A 23 5.20 -8.39 2.33
CA LEU A 23 4.77 -7.00 2.51
C LEU A 23 5.17 -6.44 3.88
N LYS A 24 5.10 -7.26 4.92
CA LYS A 24 5.51 -6.84 6.26
C LYS A 24 7.00 -6.54 6.34
N GLU A 25 7.83 -7.39 5.73
CA GLU A 25 9.28 -7.23 5.72
C GLU A 25 9.73 -6.10 4.79
N ALA A 26 9.00 -5.86 3.71
CA ALA A 26 9.35 -4.83 2.73
C ALA A 26 9.26 -3.41 3.30
N ARG A 27 8.31 -3.16 4.21
CA ARG A 27 8.05 -1.84 4.80
C ARG A 27 7.85 -0.73 3.76
N ARG A 28 7.34 -1.11 2.60
CA ARG A 28 7.03 -0.20 1.51
C ARG A 28 5.89 -0.79 0.67
N PRO A 29 5.15 0.05 -0.06
CA PRO A 29 4.15 -0.46 -0.97
C PRO A 29 4.78 -1.27 -2.11
N MET A 30 4.10 -2.32 -2.53
CA MET A 30 4.55 -3.17 -3.63
C MET A 30 3.39 -3.46 -4.57
N SER A 31 3.67 -3.52 -5.87
CA SER A 31 2.70 -3.97 -6.86
C SER A 31 2.55 -5.49 -6.82
N ALA A 32 1.47 -6.00 -7.43
CA ALA A 32 1.28 -7.45 -7.53
C ALA A 32 2.44 -8.12 -8.27
N ALA A 33 2.96 -7.49 -9.31
CA ALA A 33 4.11 -8.03 -10.06
C ALA A 33 5.37 -8.12 -9.20
N GLN A 34 5.62 -7.09 -8.37
CA GLN A 34 6.76 -7.11 -7.45
C GLN A 34 6.63 -8.20 -6.40
N VAL A 35 5.43 -8.37 -5.83
CA VAL A 35 5.17 -9.43 -4.87
C VAL A 35 5.34 -10.80 -5.51
N PHE A 36 4.79 -10.97 -6.71
CA PHE A 36 4.89 -12.24 -7.45
C PHE A 36 6.36 -12.62 -7.71
N HIS A 37 7.19 -11.63 -8.05
CA HIS A 37 8.61 -11.86 -8.31
C HIS A 37 9.34 -12.41 -7.08
N GLU A 38 8.94 -12.01 -5.88
CA GLU A 38 9.55 -12.47 -4.64
C GLU A 38 8.95 -13.76 -4.08
N LEU A 39 7.77 -14.18 -4.57
CA LEU A 39 7.14 -15.40 -4.09
C LEU A 39 7.84 -16.64 -4.63
N PRO A 40 8.01 -17.68 -3.78
CA PRO A 40 8.45 -18.98 -4.27
C PRO A 40 7.44 -19.54 -5.29
N LYS A 41 7.93 -20.09 -6.39
CA LYS A 41 7.08 -20.66 -7.44
C LYS A 41 6.17 -21.78 -6.94
N GLU A 42 6.63 -22.50 -5.92
CA GLU A 42 5.88 -23.59 -5.32
C GLU A 42 4.63 -23.10 -4.57
N VAL A 43 4.68 -21.85 -4.09
CA VAL A 43 3.60 -21.26 -3.32
C VAL A 43 2.52 -20.66 -4.21
N CYS A 44 2.95 -19.97 -5.27
CA CYS A 44 2.03 -19.30 -6.17
C CYS A 44 2.64 -19.26 -7.57
N ALA A 45 1.96 -19.92 -8.51
CA ALA A 45 2.46 -20.09 -9.88
C ALA A 45 1.92 -19.04 -10.86
N SER A 46 0.98 -18.19 -10.46
CA SER A 46 0.38 -17.23 -11.39
C SER A 46 0.17 -15.87 -10.76
N LEU A 47 0.34 -14.84 -11.58
CA LEU A 47 0.09 -13.45 -11.19
C LEU A 47 -1.39 -13.24 -10.83
N SER A 48 -2.30 -13.91 -11.53
CA SER A 48 -3.75 -13.83 -11.24
C SER A 48 -4.06 -14.23 -9.80
N THR A 49 -3.41 -15.28 -9.33
CA THR A 49 -3.59 -15.75 -7.95
C THR A 49 -3.08 -14.72 -6.95
N VAL A 50 -1.96 -14.07 -7.26
CA VAL A 50 -1.41 -12.99 -6.41
C VAL A 50 -2.39 -11.83 -6.32
N TYR A 51 -2.97 -11.39 -7.43
CA TYR A 51 -4.00 -10.35 -7.44
C TYR A 51 -5.18 -10.73 -6.56
N ARG A 52 -5.64 -11.98 -6.68
CA ARG A 52 -6.77 -12.47 -5.88
C ARG A 52 -6.45 -12.41 -4.38
N ILE A 53 -5.26 -12.85 -3.99
CA ILE A 53 -4.82 -12.81 -2.59
C ILE A 53 -4.74 -11.38 -2.09
N LEU A 54 -4.10 -10.48 -2.85
CA LEU A 54 -3.96 -9.07 -2.47
C LEU A 54 -5.33 -8.40 -2.30
N ASN A 55 -6.26 -8.66 -3.21
CA ASN A 55 -7.60 -8.08 -3.13
C ASN A 55 -8.38 -8.62 -1.93
N GLN A 56 -8.30 -9.92 -1.65
CA GLN A 56 -8.95 -10.51 -0.49
C GLN A 56 -8.41 -9.93 0.82
N LEU A 57 -7.09 -9.78 0.93
CA LEU A 57 -6.46 -9.22 2.11
C LEU A 57 -6.79 -7.72 2.28
N THR A 58 -6.93 -7.01 1.18
CA THR A 58 -7.32 -5.59 1.21
C THR A 58 -8.78 -5.44 1.64
N GLU A 59 -9.68 -6.28 1.15
CA GLU A 59 -11.08 -6.29 1.56
C GLU A 59 -11.24 -6.62 3.05
N ALA A 60 -10.34 -7.43 3.58
CA ALA A 60 -10.32 -7.80 4.99
C ALA A 60 -9.63 -6.76 5.89
N ASP A 61 -9.20 -5.63 5.33
CA ASP A 61 -8.50 -4.55 6.04
C ASP A 61 -7.14 -4.96 6.63
N ILE A 62 -6.54 -6.02 6.12
CA ILE A 62 -5.18 -6.43 6.51
C ILE A 62 -4.14 -5.67 5.68
N LEU A 63 -4.44 -5.45 4.41
CA LEU A 63 -3.63 -4.64 3.51
C LEU A 63 -4.39 -3.39 3.13
N GLN A 64 -3.67 -2.41 2.62
CA GLN A 64 -4.27 -1.22 2.02
C GLN A 64 -3.63 -0.95 0.66
N ALA A 65 -4.45 -0.45 -0.27
CA ALA A 65 -3.99 0.04 -1.56
C ALA A 65 -3.52 1.48 -1.36
N SER A 66 -2.22 1.68 -1.25
CA SER A 66 -1.64 2.96 -0.83
C SER A 66 -1.51 3.97 -1.95
N LEU A 67 -1.24 3.50 -3.17
CA LEU A 67 -1.05 4.40 -4.31
C LEU A 67 -1.23 3.63 -5.62
N GLU A 68 -1.39 4.40 -6.71
CA GLU A 68 -1.42 3.88 -8.07
C GLU A 68 -0.35 4.59 -8.88
N GLN A 69 0.38 3.83 -9.69
CA GLN A 69 1.42 4.35 -10.55
C GLN A 69 1.51 3.46 -11.80
N ASP A 70 1.56 4.10 -12.99
CA ASP A 70 1.68 3.39 -14.27
C ASP A 70 0.62 2.29 -14.44
N GLU A 71 -0.63 2.60 -14.09
CA GLU A 71 -1.77 1.69 -14.13
C GLU A 71 -1.67 0.50 -13.16
N SER A 72 -0.69 0.53 -12.25
CA SER A 72 -0.52 -0.51 -11.24
C SER A 72 -0.92 0.00 -9.87
N THR A 73 -1.64 -0.84 -9.12
CA THR A 73 -1.97 -0.56 -7.73
C THR A 73 -0.85 -1.11 -6.84
N TYR A 74 -0.45 -0.33 -5.85
CA TYR A 74 0.55 -0.71 -4.88
C TYR A 74 -0.11 -0.98 -3.53
N TYR A 75 0.25 -2.10 -2.93
CA TYR A 75 -0.32 -2.60 -1.68
C TYR A 75 0.72 -2.56 -0.58
N GLU A 76 0.28 -2.29 0.63
CA GLU A 76 1.16 -2.38 1.80
C GLU A 76 0.42 -2.97 2.98
N TYR A 77 1.20 -3.50 3.92
CA TYR A 77 0.67 -4.00 5.18
C TYR A 77 0.08 -2.82 5.95
N ARG A 78 -1.15 -2.97 6.41
CA ARG A 78 -1.83 -1.89 7.12
C ARG A 78 -1.26 -1.76 8.53
N ASN A 79 -0.56 -0.65 8.74
CA ASN A 79 -0.01 -0.30 10.04
C ASN A 79 -0.94 0.67 10.75
N GLU A 80 -0.79 0.74 12.08
CA GLU A 80 -1.44 1.77 12.86
C GLU A 80 -0.89 3.17 12.50
N GLU A 81 0.34 3.23 12.00
CA GLU A 81 0.94 4.46 11.53
C GLU A 81 0.45 4.81 10.14
N HIS A 82 -0.20 5.95 10.04
CA HIS A 82 -0.74 6.46 8.80
C HIS A 82 0.37 7.13 7.99
N ARG A 83 0.67 6.58 6.81
CA ARG A 83 1.74 7.09 5.94
C ARG A 83 1.21 7.47 4.57
N HIS A 84 1.79 8.51 4.03
CA HIS A 84 1.60 8.92 2.63
C HIS A 84 2.94 8.89 1.93
N TYR A 85 2.90 8.90 0.59
CA TYR A 85 4.11 8.77 -0.20
C TYR A 85 4.15 9.83 -1.30
N ILE A 86 5.38 10.23 -1.66
CA ILE A 86 5.62 11.01 -2.85
C ILE A 86 6.36 10.12 -3.85
N VAL A 87 5.94 10.17 -5.12
CA VAL A 87 6.54 9.37 -6.19
C VAL A 87 7.30 10.29 -7.14
N CYS A 88 8.50 9.89 -7.53
CA CYS A 88 9.24 10.61 -8.54
C CYS A 88 8.66 10.28 -9.91
N SER A 89 8.20 11.30 -10.64
CA SER A 89 7.62 11.14 -11.96
C SER A 89 8.63 10.68 -13.02
N ARG A 90 9.93 10.80 -12.75
CA ARG A 90 10.98 10.41 -13.69
C ARG A 90 11.52 9.01 -13.45
N CYS A 91 11.90 8.68 -12.22
CA CYS A 91 12.52 7.38 -11.92
C CYS A 91 11.61 6.41 -11.16
N GLY A 92 10.44 6.86 -10.72
CA GLY A 92 9.49 6.01 -9.99
C GLY A 92 9.83 5.78 -8.53
N LYS A 93 10.89 6.39 -8.01
CA LYS A 93 11.29 6.22 -6.61
C LYS A 93 10.22 6.73 -5.67
N LEU A 94 9.92 5.96 -4.64
CA LEU A 94 8.96 6.33 -3.60
C LEU A 94 9.68 6.84 -2.37
N ALA A 95 9.15 7.91 -1.78
CA ALA A 95 9.64 8.41 -0.50
C ALA A 95 8.47 8.59 0.45
N PRO A 96 8.60 8.17 1.71
CA PRO A 96 7.54 8.36 2.68
C PRO A 96 7.44 9.81 3.13
N ILE A 97 6.21 10.24 3.42
CA ILE A 97 5.92 11.50 4.08
C ILE A 97 5.63 11.16 5.53
N ASP A 98 6.49 11.55 6.43
CA ASP A 98 6.46 11.10 7.83
C ASP A 98 5.22 11.54 8.61
N ASP A 99 4.71 12.73 8.34
CA ASP A 99 3.53 13.24 9.00
C ASP A 99 2.38 13.41 8.01
N CYS A 100 1.16 13.14 8.48
CA CYS A 100 -0.01 13.43 7.66
C CYS A 100 -0.29 14.94 7.70
N PRO A 101 -0.13 15.67 6.59
CA PRO A 101 -0.30 17.12 6.60
C PRO A 101 -1.76 17.56 6.55
N LEU A 102 -2.70 16.61 6.57
CA LEU A 102 -4.11 16.89 6.29
C LEU A 102 -4.97 17.17 7.53
N ASP A 103 -4.46 17.02 8.74
CA ASP A 103 -5.25 17.24 9.96
C ASP A 103 -5.87 18.64 10.02
N ALA A 104 -5.06 19.67 9.79
CA ALA A 104 -5.54 21.05 9.81
C ALA A 104 -6.55 21.32 8.68
N LEU A 105 -6.28 20.75 7.50
CA LEU A 105 -7.17 20.88 6.35
C LEU A 105 -8.51 20.19 6.61
N GLU A 106 -8.49 19.01 7.21
CA GLU A 106 -9.72 18.29 7.56
C GLU A 106 -10.59 19.06 8.53
N LYS A 107 -9.97 19.69 9.53
CA LYS A 107 -10.69 20.55 10.47
C LYS A 107 -11.31 21.75 9.80
N HIS A 108 -10.59 22.34 8.86
CA HIS A 108 -11.10 23.47 8.08
C HIS A 108 -12.31 23.05 7.23
N ILE A 109 -12.23 21.89 6.57
CA ILE A 109 -13.31 21.37 5.74
C ILE A 109 -14.55 21.07 6.58
N LEU A 110 -14.38 20.49 7.77
CA LEU A 110 -15.49 20.24 8.70
C LEU A 110 -16.22 21.54 9.04
N ARG A 111 -15.47 22.59 9.34
CA ARG A 111 -16.06 23.90 9.69
C ARG A 111 -16.76 24.57 8.51
N SER A 112 -16.22 24.43 7.29
CA SER A 112 -16.77 25.10 6.12
C SER A 112 -17.90 24.32 5.45
N THR A 113 -17.92 22.99 5.54
CA THR A 113 -18.89 22.14 4.85
C THR A 113 -19.82 21.35 5.77
N GLY A 114 -19.45 21.19 7.03
CA GLY A 114 -20.17 20.35 7.98
C GLY A 114 -19.96 18.85 7.80
N TYR A 115 -19.10 18.45 6.85
CA TYR A 115 -18.81 17.04 6.62
C TYR A 115 -17.85 16.52 7.68
N THR A 116 -18.19 15.37 8.28
CA THR A 116 -17.26 14.63 9.13
C THR A 116 -16.41 13.75 8.22
N ILE A 117 -15.11 14.00 8.19
CA ILE A 117 -14.19 13.26 7.33
C ILE A 117 -13.85 11.94 7.99
N THR A 118 -14.12 10.82 7.30
CA THR A 118 -13.86 9.47 7.82
C THR A 118 -12.56 8.88 7.29
N GLY A 119 -11.94 9.51 6.30
CA GLY A 119 -10.68 9.05 5.74
C GLY A 119 -10.25 9.92 4.57
N HIS A 120 -9.04 9.69 4.10
CA HIS A 120 -8.52 10.39 2.94
C HIS A 120 -7.53 9.50 2.20
N ARG A 121 -7.39 9.80 0.91
CA ARG A 121 -6.39 9.17 0.06
C ARG A 121 -5.70 10.28 -0.71
N PHE A 122 -4.39 10.33 -0.67
CA PHE A 122 -3.65 11.22 -1.54
C PHE A 122 -2.25 10.69 -1.78
N GLN A 123 -1.71 11.13 -2.89
CA GLN A 123 -0.37 10.80 -3.33
C GLN A 123 0.20 12.06 -3.95
N LEU A 124 1.44 12.38 -3.63
CA LEU A 124 2.12 13.50 -4.24
C LEU A 124 3.04 13.01 -5.36
N GLU A 125 3.16 13.80 -6.40
CA GLU A 125 4.08 13.56 -7.49
C GLU A 125 5.12 14.68 -7.52
N GLY A 126 6.36 14.32 -7.79
CA GLY A 126 7.43 15.31 -7.85
C GLY A 126 8.64 14.76 -8.58
N ILE A 127 9.77 15.45 -8.45
CA ILE A 127 11.03 15.02 -9.02
C ILE A 127 12.01 14.84 -7.88
N CYS A 128 12.58 13.65 -7.73
CA CYS A 128 13.48 13.36 -6.61
C CYS A 128 14.79 14.15 -6.75
N PRO A 129 15.50 14.37 -5.63
CA PRO A 129 16.75 15.14 -5.67
C PRO A 129 17.80 14.60 -6.65
N ASP A 130 17.87 13.26 -6.79
CA ASP A 130 18.82 12.65 -7.72
C ASP A 130 18.49 12.97 -9.18
N CYS A 131 17.20 12.95 -9.55
CA CYS A 131 16.77 13.31 -10.89
C CYS A 131 16.95 14.79 -11.19
N LEU A 132 16.75 15.66 -10.19
CA LEU A 132 17.00 17.10 -10.34
C LEU A 132 18.46 17.39 -10.63
N LYS A 133 19.37 16.67 -10.01
CA LYS A 133 20.82 16.84 -10.24
C LYS A 133 21.28 16.42 -11.63
N LYS A 134 20.49 15.58 -12.30
CA LYS A 134 20.82 15.10 -13.65
C LYS A 134 20.39 16.05 -14.76
N GLU A 135 19.75 17.14 -14.44
CA GLU A 135 19.34 18.15 -15.41
C GLU A 135 20.45 19.12 -15.78
#